data_e9ef550942925286b0e3636cd3d700c6
#
_entry.id   e9ef550942925286b0e3636cd3d700c6
#
_cell.length_a   1.000
_cell.length_b   1.000
_cell.length_c   1.000
_cell.angle_alpha   90.00
_cell.angle_beta   90.00
_cell.angle_gamma   90.00
#
_symmetry.space_group_name_H-M   'P 1'
#
loop_
_entity.id
_entity.type
_entity.pdbx_description
1 polymer ?
#
loop_
_entity_poly.entity_id
_entity_poly.type
_entity_poly.pdbx_seq_one_letter_code
_entity_poly.pdbx_strand_id
1 'polypeptide(L)'
;MTTPAATKANERIRDADDDRTEAAAPLDLLLAEATSSPLRRFIPGMSGVRFASSLVRRPRAVAGRARGLASELVRVGLGRSELAPHEKDRRFADDAWAENPFLRRTLQGYLAAGESARGLVTDAELDWGDGQRIGFIVDNVVEASSPSNNPVLNPKVLKRVIDTGGGNLVEGTRRLVRDFATAPRVPSMVEPDAFEVGVDIAVTPGAVVFRTDAFELIQYAPQTPKVRSVPLLIVPPTINKYYVIDLAEQRSLVEHLVANGQQVYCISWRNPDARHAEWGVDSYGQAILEAMDVAQKISRQGQVSLLGICSGGMLASMVLAHLATTGELGRVAAFSLAVTVLDQHHAGLPSALLSHKAAAASTRASAGKGYLDGRTLAEVFAWLRPNDLIWNYWVNNYLLGHPPKAFDILYWNADPVRMTAGLHRDFMDLAIHNSLVEPGAASMLGSDVDLGKVDVDSYVVAGIADHLCKWESCYQTTQLLGGQSKFVLSTSGHIAAMVNPPGNEKASFQTAADNPSDPQEWLDSATKVRGSWWEDYVDWLASRSGKERNKPRRLGSAAYEPICDAPGTYVHDR
;
A
#
# COMPACT_ATOMS: atom_id res chain seq x y z
N MET A 1 25.44 -14.94 -25.98
CA MET A 1 26.31 -15.28 -24.83
C MET A 1 26.07 -14.24 -23.77
N THR A 2 25.15 -14.53 -22.89
CA THR A 2 24.82 -13.67 -21.73
C THR A 2 25.96 -13.72 -20.70
N THR A 3 26.44 -12.58 -20.27
CA THR A 3 27.54 -12.45 -19.31
C THR A 3 27.14 -13.00 -17.93
N PRO A 4 28.01 -13.71 -17.22
CA PRO A 4 27.72 -14.30 -15.89
C PRO A 4 27.25 -13.31 -14.82
N ALA A 5 27.52 -12.02 -15.00
CA ALA A 5 27.11 -10.96 -14.08
C ALA A 5 25.60 -10.62 -14.14
N ALA A 6 25.00 -10.69 -15.33
CA ALA A 6 23.56 -10.44 -15.49
C ALA A 6 22.71 -11.59 -14.92
N THR A 7 23.17 -12.83 -15.09
CA THR A 7 22.51 -14.01 -14.51
C THR A 7 22.55 -13.99 -12.98
N LYS A 8 23.69 -13.62 -12.38
CA LYS A 8 23.82 -13.49 -10.92
C LYS A 8 23.04 -12.30 -10.34
N ALA A 9 22.84 -11.23 -11.11
CA ALA A 9 22.01 -10.11 -10.68
C ALA A 9 20.51 -10.49 -10.68
N ASN A 10 20.07 -11.23 -11.69
CA ASN A 10 18.70 -11.75 -11.79
C ASN A 10 18.43 -12.86 -10.75
N GLU A 11 19.40 -13.74 -10.48
CA GLU A 11 19.30 -14.70 -9.38
C GLU A 11 19.19 -13.98 -8.01
N ARG A 12 19.98 -12.92 -7.77
CA ARG A 12 19.88 -12.13 -6.52
C ARG A 12 18.57 -11.32 -6.41
N ILE A 13 17.96 -10.96 -7.54
CA ILE A 13 16.63 -10.33 -7.56
C ILE A 13 15.56 -11.38 -7.30
N ARG A 14 15.66 -12.58 -7.90
CA ARG A 14 14.79 -13.74 -7.64
C ARG A 14 14.88 -14.21 -6.18
N ASP A 15 16.10 -14.35 -5.64
CA ASP A 15 16.30 -14.72 -4.22
C ASP A 15 15.79 -13.63 -3.25
N ALA A 16 15.83 -12.34 -3.64
CA ALA A 16 15.25 -11.26 -2.85
C ALA A 16 13.72 -11.17 -2.97
N ASP A 17 13.15 -11.69 -4.07
CA ASP A 17 11.71 -11.73 -4.32
C ASP A 17 11.07 -12.97 -3.68
N ASP A 18 11.71 -14.13 -3.74
CA ASP A 18 11.25 -15.37 -3.10
C ASP A 18 11.14 -15.23 -1.56
N ASP A 19 12.05 -14.48 -0.94
CA ASP A 19 12.02 -14.20 0.51
C ASP A 19 11.01 -13.08 0.89
N ARG A 20 10.45 -12.33 -0.08
CA ARG A 20 9.56 -11.18 0.15
C ARG A 20 8.13 -11.37 -0.36
N THR A 21 7.85 -12.43 -1.10
CA THR A 21 6.53 -12.76 -1.66
C THR A 21 5.53 -13.23 -0.59
N GLU A 22 5.92 -13.24 0.67
CA GLU A 22 5.21 -13.96 1.73
C GLU A 22 3.98 -13.28 2.30
N ALA A 23 3.56 -12.11 1.90
CA ALA A 23 2.32 -11.54 2.45
C ALA A 23 1.71 -10.39 1.61
N ALA A 24 1.43 -10.65 0.35
CA ALA A 24 0.61 -9.71 -0.40
C ALA A 24 -0.88 -10.02 -0.19
N ALA A 25 -1.58 -9.20 0.55
CA ALA A 25 -3.03 -9.22 0.63
C ALA A 25 -3.57 -7.98 -0.08
N PRO A 26 -4.35 -8.10 -1.12
CA PRO A 26 -4.98 -6.98 -1.77
C PRO A 26 -6.01 -6.29 -0.87
N LEU A 27 -6.31 -5.07 -1.24
CA LEU A 27 -7.23 -4.16 -0.56
C LEU A 27 -8.58 -4.80 -0.24
N ASP A 28 -9.08 -5.67 -1.08
CA ASP A 28 -10.44 -6.23 -1.00
C ASP A 28 -10.61 -7.26 0.11
N LEU A 29 -9.59 -8.08 0.38
CA LEU A 29 -9.58 -8.94 1.56
C LEU A 29 -9.55 -8.09 2.82
N LEU A 30 -8.74 -7.02 2.79
CA LEU A 30 -8.64 -6.09 3.89
C LEU A 30 -9.99 -5.46 4.21
N LEU A 31 -10.73 -5.07 3.18
CA LEU A 31 -12.08 -4.54 3.30
C LEU A 31 -13.06 -5.59 3.84
N ALA A 32 -12.95 -6.84 3.41
CA ALA A 32 -13.79 -7.93 3.91
C ALA A 32 -13.47 -8.32 5.36
N GLU A 33 -12.19 -8.34 5.73
CA GLU A 33 -11.75 -8.72 7.08
C GLU A 33 -11.83 -7.58 8.10
N ALA A 34 -11.83 -6.34 7.67
CA ALA A 34 -11.88 -5.17 8.55
C ALA A 34 -13.11 -5.18 9.48
N THR A 35 -14.19 -5.85 9.10
CA THR A 35 -15.40 -5.98 9.92
C THR A 35 -15.44 -7.25 10.76
N SER A 36 -14.45 -8.14 10.59
CA SER A 36 -14.34 -9.39 11.35
C SER A 36 -13.64 -9.17 12.68
N SER A 37 -13.91 -10.02 13.69
CA SER A 37 -13.14 -10.01 14.93
C SER A 37 -11.66 -10.32 14.62
N PRO A 38 -10.68 -9.59 15.23
CA PRO A 38 -9.25 -9.80 15.01
C PRO A 38 -8.81 -11.27 15.12
N LEU A 39 -9.39 -12.01 16.04
CA LEU A 39 -9.09 -13.43 16.24
C LEU A 39 -9.57 -14.34 15.10
N ARG A 40 -10.60 -13.93 14.35
CA ARG A 40 -11.11 -14.75 13.24
C ARG A 40 -10.11 -14.86 12.07
N ARG A 41 -9.22 -13.89 11.91
CA ARG A 41 -8.16 -13.91 10.89
C ARG A 41 -7.22 -15.11 11.04
N PHE A 42 -6.99 -15.53 12.28
CA PHE A 42 -6.10 -16.65 12.61
C PHE A 42 -6.84 -18.00 12.71
N ILE A 43 -8.13 -18.03 12.41
CA ILE A 43 -8.88 -19.30 12.36
C ILE A 43 -8.75 -19.88 10.94
N PRO A 44 -8.11 -21.04 10.77
CA PRO A 44 -7.83 -21.58 9.43
C PRO A 44 -9.08 -22.05 8.69
N GLY A 45 -10.21 -22.26 9.36
CA GLY A 45 -11.48 -22.64 8.75
C GLY A 45 -11.37 -23.91 7.89
N MET A 46 -12.04 -23.90 6.73
CA MET A 46 -11.98 -25.03 5.77
C MET A 46 -10.60 -25.21 5.14
N SER A 47 -9.84 -24.14 4.98
CA SER A 47 -8.44 -24.21 4.50
C SER A 47 -7.59 -25.06 5.44
N GLY A 48 -7.81 -24.94 6.76
CA GLY A 48 -7.14 -25.80 7.74
C GLY A 48 -7.51 -27.27 7.63
N VAL A 49 -8.79 -27.58 7.35
CA VAL A 49 -9.23 -28.96 7.11
C VAL A 49 -8.59 -29.53 5.83
N ARG A 50 -8.54 -28.75 4.76
CA ARG A 50 -7.89 -29.14 3.50
C ARG A 50 -6.39 -29.30 3.69
N PHE A 51 -5.72 -28.39 4.40
CA PHE A 51 -4.32 -28.50 4.76
C PHE A 51 -4.05 -29.79 5.53
N ALA A 52 -4.75 -30.05 6.61
CA ALA A 52 -4.60 -31.28 7.39
C ALA A 52 -4.85 -32.54 6.54
N SER A 53 -5.91 -32.55 5.72
CA SER A 53 -6.23 -33.67 4.85
C SER A 53 -5.16 -33.89 3.76
N SER A 54 -4.58 -32.83 3.21
CA SER A 54 -3.47 -32.93 2.26
C SER A 54 -2.23 -33.53 2.90
N LEU A 55 -1.85 -33.09 4.10
CA LEU A 55 -0.72 -33.64 4.84
C LEU A 55 -0.91 -35.14 5.17
N VAL A 56 -2.13 -35.55 5.54
CA VAL A 56 -2.46 -36.98 5.77
C VAL A 56 -2.26 -37.79 4.51
N ARG A 57 -2.55 -37.26 3.34
CA ARG A 57 -2.34 -37.95 2.04
C ARG A 57 -0.88 -37.98 1.60
N ARG A 58 0.01 -37.22 2.26
CA ARG A 58 1.45 -37.06 1.93
C ARG A 58 2.36 -37.45 3.09
N PRO A 59 2.21 -38.67 3.66
CA PRO A 59 2.93 -39.06 4.88
C PRO A 59 4.45 -39.08 4.70
N ARG A 60 4.94 -39.28 3.46
CA ARG A 60 6.37 -39.25 3.16
C ARG A 60 6.97 -37.84 3.29
N ALA A 61 6.25 -36.80 2.81
CA ALA A 61 6.68 -35.41 2.93
C ALA A 61 6.70 -35.00 4.41
N VAL A 62 5.61 -35.28 5.14
CA VAL A 62 5.51 -35.00 6.58
C VAL A 62 6.63 -35.69 7.36
N ALA A 63 6.86 -37.01 7.12
CA ALA A 63 7.93 -37.73 7.77
C ALA A 63 9.32 -37.23 7.36
N GLY A 64 9.50 -36.73 6.15
CA GLY A 64 10.71 -36.07 5.67
C GLY A 64 10.99 -34.79 6.46
N ARG A 65 10.00 -33.90 6.56
CA ARG A 65 10.09 -32.64 7.36
C ARG A 65 10.33 -32.92 8.84
N ALA A 66 9.61 -33.86 9.42
CA ALA A 66 9.79 -34.23 10.82
C ALA A 66 11.22 -34.77 11.10
N ARG A 67 11.74 -35.61 10.22
CA ARG A 67 13.12 -36.11 10.33
C ARG A 67 14.16 -35.01 10.12
N GLY A 68 13.95 -34.10 9.14
CA GLY A 68 14.81 -32.95 8.91
C GLY A 68 14.88 -32.05 10.13
N LEU A 69 13.72 -31.68 10.67
CA LEU A 69 13.63 -30.87 11.89
C LEU A 69 14.30 -31.57 13.10
N ALA A 70 14.02 -32.85 13.32
CA ALA A 70 14.63 -33.59 14.42
C ALA A 70 16.15 -33.66 14.27
N SER A 71 16.65 -33.93 13.07
CA SER A 71 18.09 -33.92 12.76
C SER A 71 18.72 -32.57 13.04
N GLU A 72 18.08 -31.48 12.61
CA GLU A 72 18.59 -30.14 12.82
C GLU A 72 18.56 -29.74 14.32
N LEU A 73 17.48 -30.09 15.03
CA LEU A 73 17.42 -29.85 16.49
C LEU A 73 18.51 -30.61 17.25
N VAL A 74 18.88 -31.81 16.83
CA VAL A 74 20.05 -32.55 17.38
C VAL A 74 21.34 -31.78 17.08
N ARG A 75 21.53 -31.29 15.85
CA ARG A 75 22.71 -30.46 15.50
C ARG A 75 22.77 -29.17 16.33
N VAL A 76 21.62 -28.50 16.53
CA VAL A 76 21.50 -27.33 17.43
C VAL A 76 21.91 -27.70 18.85
N GLY A 77 21.39 -28.79 19.41
CA GLY A 77 21.73 -29.26 20.75
C GLY A 77 23.23 -29.54 20.93
N LEU A 78 23.86 -30.13 19.91
CA LEU A 78 25.28 -30.40 19.86
C LEU A 78 26.16 -29.18 19.53
N GLY A 79 25.54 -28.03 19.21
CA GLY A 79 26.26 -26.81 18.80
C GLY A 79 26.91 -26.90 17.41
N ARG A 80 26.39 -27.78 16.55
CA ARG A 80 26.86 -28.04 15.17
C ARG A 80 25.95 -27.48 14.07
N SER A 81 24.89 -26.80 14.44
CA SER A 81 23.99 -26.13 13.48
C SER A 81 24.66 -24.89 12.89
N GLU A 82 24.50 -24.72 11.58
CA GLU A 82 24.97 -23.55 10.82
C GLU A 82 23.84 -22.54 10.52
N LEU A 83 22.63 -22.81 11.03
CA LEU A 83 21.51 -21.89 10.83
C LEU A 83 21.84 -20.53 11.44
N ALA A 84 21.64 -19.49 10.63
CA ALA A 84 21.80 -18.09 11.01
C ALA A 84 20.61 -17.28 10.51
N PRO A 85 20.23 -16.20 11.20
CA PRO A 85 19.21 -15.30 10.69
C PRO A 85 19.71 -14.62 9.42
N HIS A 86 18.77 -14.16 8.58
CA HIS A 86 19.12 -13.38 7.41
C HIS A 86 19.89 -12.11 7.81
N GLU A 87 20.90 -11.71 7.06
CA GLU A 87 21.77 -10.55 7.38
C GLU A 87 21.01 -9.23 7.62
N LYS A 88 19.84 -9.08 6.99
CA LYS A 88 18.97 -7.91 7.15
C LYS A 88 17.97 -8.02 8.30
N ASP A 89 17.93 -9.16 9.01
CA ASP A 89 17.03 -9.36 10.16
C ASP A 89 17.57 -8.65 11.41
N ARG A 90 17.12 -7.42 11.61
CA ARG A 90 17.56 -6.56 12.71
C ARG A 90 17.13 -7.04 14.10
N ARG A 91 16.21 -8.00 14.21
CA ARG A 91 15.76 -8.57 15.48
C ARG A 91 16.91 -9.26 16.22
N PHE A 92 17.82 -9.83 15.47
CA PHE A 92 18.95 -10.62 15.96
C PHE A 92 20.30 -9.94 15.75
N ALA A 93 20.32 -8.62 15.57
CA ALA A 93 21.54 -7.83 15.34
C ALA A 93 22.42 -7.65 16.61
N ASP A 94 21.97 -8.08 17.79
CA ASP A 94 22.76 -8.03 19.01
C ASP A 94 23.72 -9.23 19.04
N ASP A 95 25.02 -8.98 19.29
CA ASP A 95 26.08 -9.99 19.26
C ASP A 95 25.82 -11.14 20.24
N ALA A 96 25.07 -10.90 21.32
CA ALA A 96 24.69 -11.94 22.27
C ALA A 96 23.94 -13.11 21.64
N TRP A 97 23.20 -12.89 20.53
CA TRP A 97 22.54 -13.97 19.79
C TRP A 97 23.53 -14.95 19.13
N ALA A 98 24.72 -14.47 18.77
CA ALA A 98 25.78 -15.28 18.17
C ALA A 98 26.74 -15.82 19.22
N GLU A 99 27.10 -15.01 20.21
CA GLU A 99 28.14 -15.31 21.18
C GLU A 99 27.68 -16.19 22.35
N ASN A 100 26.43 -15.95 22.85
CA ASN A 100 25.90 -16.73 23.95
C ASN A 100 25.38 -18.09 23.46
N PRO A 101 25.94 -19.22 23.92
CA PRO A 101 25.56 -20.54 23.42
C PRO A 101 24.08 -20.90 23.63
N PHE A 102 23.45 -20.40 24.70
CA PHE A 102 22.05 -20.63 24.99
C PHE A 102 21.16 -19.85 24.03
N LEU A 103 21.42 -18.53 23.85
CA LEU A 103 20.66 -17.69 22.93
C LEU A 103 20.82 -18.14 21.47
N ARG A 104 22.06 -18.51 21.07
CA ARG A 104 22.33 -19.04 19.74
C ARG A 104 21.53 -20.30 19.46
N ARG A 105 21.51 -21.27 20.39
CA ARG A 105 20.72 -22.50 20.22
C ARG A 105 19.23 -22.24 20.20
N THR A 106 18.76 -21.32 21.04
CA THR A 106 17.35 -20.90 21.04
C THR A 106 16.94 -20.30 19.69
N LEU A 107 17.76 -19.38 19.15
CA LEU A 107 17.56 -18.79 17.82
C LEU A 107 17.56 -19.86 16.71
N GLN A 108 18.56 -20.75 16.69
CA GLN A 108 18.67 -21.82 15.71
C GLN A 108 17.47 -22.78 15.76
N GLY A 109 17.00 -23.11 16.97
CA GLY A 109 15.79 -23.92 17.15
C GLY A 109 14.53 -23.23 16.60
N TYR A 110 14.41 -21.92 16.83
CA TYR A 110 13.33 -21.11 16.28
C TYR A 110 13.37 -21.09 14.73
N LEU A 111 14.54 -20.85 14.14
CA LEU A 111 14.72 -20.83 12.69
C LEU A 111 14.39 -22.20 12.07
N ALA A 112 14.89 -23.29 12.65
CA ALA A 112 14.59 -24.65 12.20
C ALA A 112 13.09 -24.98 12.26
N ALA A 113 12.43 -24.60 13.34
CA ALA A 113 10.98 -24.82 13.50
C ALA A 113 10.16 -23.98 12.50
N GLY A 114 10.54 -22.72 12.29
CA GLY A 114 9.91 -21.83 11.33
C GLY A 114 10.05 -22.32 9.89
N GLU A 115 11.25 -22.73 9.47
CA GLU A 115 11.50 -23.31 8.15
C GLU A 115 10.69 -24.59 7.96
N SER A 116 10.66 -25.47 8.95
CA SER A 116 9.87 -26.70 8.89
C SER A 116 8.37 -26.43 8.77
N ALA A 117 7.85 -25.45 9.50
CA ALA A 117 6.43 -25.08 9.45
C ALA A 117 6.04 -24.52 8.08
N ARG A 118 6.83 -23.60 7.52
CA ARG A 118 6.63 -23.05 6.16
C ARG A 118 6.76 -24.16 5.11
N GLY A 119 7.76 -25.01 5.24
CA GLY A 119 7.94 -26.16 4.34
C GLY A 119 6.75 -27.11 4.33
N LEU A 120 6.06 -27.33 5.44
CA LEU A 120 4.82 -28.12 5.48
C LEU A 120 3.70 -27.48 4.66
N VAL A 121 3.60 -26.15 4.63
CA VAL A 121 2.62 -25.43 3.80
C VAL A 121 2.91 -25.67 2.32
N THR A 122 4.17 -25.54 1.91
CA THR A 122 4.60 -25.80 0.54
C THR A 122 4.36 -27.27 0.14
N ASP A 123 4.76 -28.22 1.00
CA ASP A 123 4.61 -29.66 0.75
C ASP A 123 3.15 -30.12 0.70
N ALA A 124 2.24 -29.33 1.24
CA ALA A 124 0.80 -29.63 1.20
C ALA A 124 0.20 -29.44 -0.21
N GLU A 125 0.89 -28.71 -1.13
CA GLU A 125 0.42 -28.44 -2.49
C GLU A 125 -1.08 -28.10 -2.53
N LEU A 126 -1.47 -27.12 -1.72
CA LEU A 126 -2.84 -26.62 -1.67
C LEU A 126 -3.14 -25.83 -2.95
N ASP A 127 -4.44 -25.64 -3.23
CA ASP A 127 -4.78 -24.59 -4.18
C ASP A 127 -4.26 -23.24 -3.67
N TRP A 128 -4.04 -22.34 -4.61
CA TRP A 128 -3.39 -21.06 -4.33
C TRP A 128 -4.04 -20.30 -3.15
N GLY A 129 -5.38 -20.27 -3.05
CA GLY A 129 -6.09 -19.58 -1.99
C GLY A 129 -5.92 -20.17 -0.60
N ASP A 130 -6.07 -21.49 -0.51
CA ASP A 130 -5.87 -22.19 0.76
C ASP A 130 -4.40 -22.11 1.20
N GLY A 131 -3.46 -22.21 0.23
CA GLY A 131 -2.01 -22.07 0.46
C GLY A 131 -1.66 -20.71 1.06
N GLN A 132 -2.14 -19.63 0.46
CA GLN A 132 -1.92 -18.28 0.95
C GLN A 132 -2.50 -18.06 2.35
N ARG A 133 -3.73 -18.53 2.61
CA ARG A 133 -4.36 -18.39 3.92
C ARG A 133 -3.60 -19.15 5.01
N ILE A 134 -3.19 -20.37 4.74
CA ILE A 134 -2.43 -21.17 5.71
C ILE A 134 -1.02 -20.58 5.87
N GLY A 135 -0.37 -20.14 4.78
CA GLY A 135 0.90 -19.42 4.82
C GLY A 135 0.84 -18.22 5.75
N PHE A 136 -0.13 -17.32 5.53
CA PHE A 136 -0.35 -16.14 6.38
C PHE A 136 -0.49 -16.51 7.88
N ILE A 137 -1.26 -17.55 8.20
CA ILE A 137 -1.44 -17.98 9.61
C ILE A 137 -0.12 -18.52 10.17
N VAL A 138 0.57 -19.39 9.40
CA VAL A 138 1.85 -19.99 9.81
C VAL A 138 2.90 -18.92 10.03
N ASP A 139 3.04 -17.95 9.12
CA ASP A 139 4.00 -16.86 9.24
C ASP A 139 3.72 -16.00 10.46
N ASN A 140 2.47 -15.61 10.69
CA ASN A 140 2.12 -14.85 11.89
C ASN A 140 2.42 -15.62 13.18
N VAL A 141 2.19 -16.94 13.22
CA VAL A 141 2.53 -17.78 14.38
C VAL A 141 4.04 -17.89 14.56
N VAL A 142 4.80 -18.08 13.49
CA VAL A 142 6.27 -18.13 13.52
C VAL A 142 6.81 -16.80 14.02
N GLU A 143 6.37 -15.68 13.46
CA GLU A 143 6.83 -14.34 13.87
C GLU A 143 6.47 -14.02 15.33
N ALA A 144 5.27 -14.38 15.77
CA ALA A 144 4.85 -14.24 17.17
C ALA A 144 5.75 -15.03 18.13
N SER A 145 6.22 -16.21 17.68
CA SER A 145 7.04 -17.12 18.47
C SER A 145 8.51 -16.73 18.51
N SER A 146 8.92 -15.64 17.86
CA SER A 146 10.30 -15.19 17.82
C SER A 146 10.87 -14.98 19.23
N PRO A 147 12.05 -15.54 19.55
CA PRO A 147 12.67 -15.33 20.86
C PRO A 147 13.01 -13.86 21.13
N SER A 148 13.13 -13.02 20.09
CA SER A 148 13.29 -11.57 20.25
C SER A 148 12.08 -10.88 20.87
N ASN A 149 10.88 -11.48 20.77
CA ASN A 149 9.64 -10.94 21.34
C ASN A 149 9.47 -11.30 22.82
N ASN A 150 10.34 -12.16 23.34
CA ASN A 150 10.27 -12.62 24.73
C ASN A 150 11.11 -11.73 25.64
N PRO A 151 10.55 -11.15 26.71
CA PRO A 151 11.29 -10.24 27.59
C PRO A 151 12.47 -10.90 28.34
N VAL A 152 12.42 -12.23 28.53
CA VAL A 152 13.48 -12.98 29.24
C VAL A 152 14.57 -13.47 28.29
N LEU A 153 14.28 -13.63 27.01
CA LEU A 153 15.23 -14.13 26.01
C LEU A 153 15.92 -13.00 25.23
N ASN A 154 15.29 -11.82 25.14
CA ASN A 154 15.86 -10.71 24.37
C ASN A 154 16.99 -10.00 25.15
N PRO A 155 18.25 -10.06 24.69
CA PRO A 155 19.40 -9.50 25.43
C PRO A 155 19.30 -7.99 25.61
N LYS A 156 18.75 -7.25 24.64
CA LYS A 156 18.53 -5.79 24.75
C LYS A 156 17.52 -5.45 25.84
N VAL A 157 16.46 -6.26 25.94
CA VAL A 157 15.43 -6.06 26.97
C VAL A 157 15.99 -6.37 28.35
N LEU A 158 16.72 -7.48 28.52
CA LEU A 158 17.35 -7.83 29.79
C LEU A 158 18.32 -6.73 30.25
N LYS A 159 19.18 -6.25 29.36
CA LYS A 159 20.04 -5.11 29.66
C LYS A 159 19.23 -3.89 30.10
N ARG A 160 18.16 -3.55 29.36
CA ARG A 160 17.32 -2.39 29.68
C ARG A 160 16.63 -2.53 31.04
N VAL A 161 16.16 -3.71 31.39
CA VAL A 161 15.57 -3.99 32.72
C VAL A 161 16.58 -3.73 33.84
N ILE A 162 17.84 -4.18 33.67
CA ILE A 162 18.92 -3.92 34.65
C ILE A 162 19.20 -2.41 34.73
N ASP A 163 19.40 -1.76 33.58
CA ASP A 163 19.76 -0.33 33.51
C ASP A 163 18.69 0.59 34.13
N THR A 164 17.43 0.19 34.08
CA THR A 164 16.26 1.02 34.55
C THR A 164 15.67 0.50 35.85
N GLY A 165 16.21 -0.56 36.45
CA GLY A 165 15.58 -1.22 37.59
C GLY A 165 14.16 -1.72 37.31
N GLY A 166 13.86 -2.09 36.07
CA GLY A 166 12.53 -2.54 35.63
C GLY A 166 11.56 -1.41 35.22
N GLY A 167 11.98 -0.15 35.30
CA GLY A 167 11.14 1.01 34.94
C GLY A 167 10.64 0.97 33.49
N ASN A 168 11.43 0.41 32.57
CA ASN A 168 11.02 0.18 31.17
C ASN A 168 9.78 -0.70 31.06
N LEU A 169 9.63 -1.74 31.88
CA LEU A 169 8.45 -2.62 31.84
C LEU A 169 7.19 -1.94 32.39
N VAL A 170 7.34 -1.04 33.39
CA VAL A 170 6.23 -0.25 33.92
C VAL A 170 5.72 0.71 32.84
N GLU A 171 6.62 1.46 32.19
CA GLU A 171 6.25 2.36 31.10
C GLU A 171 5.69 1.59 29.89
N GLY A 172 6.31 0.47 29.54
CA GLY A 172 5.82 -0.41 28.48
C GLY A 172 4.41 -0.95 28.74
N THR A 173 4.12 -1.36 29.99
CA THR A 173 2.76 -1.79 30.37
C THR A 173 1.75 -0.67 30.24
N ARG A 174 2.09 0.56 30.63
CA ARG A 174 1.22 1.74 30.47
C ARG A 174 0.88 1.97 29.00
N ARG A 175 1.89 1.89 28.10
CA ARG A 175 1.70 2.02 26.64
C ARG A 175 0.83 0.90 26.10
N LEU A 176 1.09 -0.35 26.51
CA LEU A 176 0.29 -1.50 26.11
C LEU A 176 -1.19 -1.32 26.46
N VAL A 177 -1.51 -0.92 27.69
CA VAL A 177 -2.88 -0.69 28.12
C VAL A 177 -3.52 0.43 27.30
N ARG A 178 -2.82 1.52 27.05
CA ARG A 178 -3.30 2.63 26.21
C ARG A 178 -3.63 2.16 24.79
N ASP A 179 -2.70 1.46 24.15
CA ASP A 179 -2.81 1.06 22.75
C ASP A 179 -3.90 0.01 22.51
N PHE A 180 -4.17 -0.86 23.51
CA PHE A 180 -5.20 -1.90 23.39
C PHE A 180 -6.58 -1.50 23.94
N ALA A 181 -6.68 -0.33 24.58
CA ALA A 181 -7.95 0.18 25.10
C ALA A 181 -8.94 0.58 23.98
N THR A 182 -8.43 1.04 22.85
CA THR A 182 -9.23 1.52 21.71
C THR A 182 -8.67 0.96 20.40
N ALA A 183 -9.50 0.95 19.33
CA ALA A 183 -9.04 0.59 18.00
C ALA A 183 -8.12 1.70 17.42
N PRO A 184 -7.14 1.32 16.58
CA PRO A 184 -6.71 -0.01 16.22
C PRO A 184 -5.98 -0.68 17.39
N ARG A 185 -6.26 -1.94 17.68
CA ARG A 185 -5.65 -2.69 18.79
C ARG A 185 -4.31 -3.29 18.38
N VAL A 186 -3.41 -2.41 18.00
CA VAL A 186 -2.02 -2.73 17.60
C VAL A 186 -1.08 -1.76 18.30
N PRO A 187 0.22 -2.07 18.40
CA PRO A 187 1.19 -1.14 18.95
C PRO A 187 1.20 0.18 18.20
N SER A 188 1.22 1.31 18.92
CA SER A 188 1.37 2.63 18.31
C SER A 188 2.70 2.72 17.56
N MET A 189 2.64 3.12 16.29
CA MET A 189 3.82 3.24 15.41
C MET A 189 4.40 4.66 15.43
N VAL A 190 3.63 5.63 15.95
CA VAL A 190 3.99 7.05 16.06
C VAL A 190 3.22 7.66 17.22
N GLU A 191 3.78 8.68 17.88
CA GLU A 191 3.01 9.46 18.86
C GLU A 191 2.03 10.38 18.11
N PRO A 192 0.81 10.61 18.65
CA PRO A 192 -0.24 11.40 17.97
C PRO A 192 0.12 12.87 17.73
N ASP A 193 1.04 13.41 18.50
CA ASP A 193 1.55 14.79 18.45
C ASP A 193 2.94 14.90 17.82
N ALA A 194 3.40 13.86 17.12
CA ALA A 194 4.72 13.84 16.48
C ALA A 194 4.85 14.81 15.32
N PHE A 195 3.73 15.15 14.67
CA PHE A 195 3.65 16.10 13.54
C PHE A 195 2.35 16.88 13.61
N GLU A 196 2.37 18.09 13.07
CA GLU A 196 1.21 18.94 12.88
C GLU A 196 0.94 19.11 11.37
N VAL A 197 -0.27 18.71 10.93
CA VAL A 197 -0.69 18.83 9.53
C VAL A 197 -0.88 20.30 9.17
N GLY A 198 -0.23 20.73 8.09
CA GLY A 198 -0.17 22.13 7.65
C GLY A 198 1.02 22.92 8.25
N VAL A 199 1.81 22.31 9.16
CA VAL A 199 3.00 22.92 9.76
C VAL A 199 4.25 22.09 9.51
N ASP A 200 4.22 20.79 9.80
CA ASP A 200 5.36 19.86 9.63
C ASP A 200 5.19 18.99 8.38
N ILE A 201 3.95 18.69 8.03
CA ILE A 201 3.53 17.85 6.91
C ILE A 201 2.36 18.50 6.18
N ALA A 202 2.15 18.17 4.89
CA ALA A 202 1.18 18.82 4.01
C ALA A 202 1.43 20.34 3.92
N VAL A 203 2.67 20.73 3.70
CA VAL A 203 3.13 22.13 3.82
C VAL A 203 3.34 22.83 2.48
N THR A 204 3.16 22.14 1.35
CA THR A 204 3.31 22.79 0.04
C THR A 204 2.29 23.93 -0.11
N PRO A 205 2.73 25.17 -0.38
CA PRO A 205 1.83 26.32 -0.43
C PRO A 205 0.73 26.18 -1.48
N GLY A 206 -0.48 26.53 -1.12
CA GLY A 206 -1.65 26.46 -1.99
C GLY A 206 -2.90 27.03 -1.33
N ALA A 207 -4.03 26.85 -1.97
CA ALA A 207 -5.33 27.25 -1.42
C ALA A 207 -6.44 26.28 -1.85
N VAL A 208 -7.42 26.09 -0.99
CA VAL A 208 -8.70 25.47 -1.34
C VAL A 208 -9.46 26.44 -2.24
N VAL A 209 -9.72 26.06 -3.47
CA VAL A 209 -10.39 26.89 -4.49
C VAL A 209 -11.83 26.44 -4.77
N PHE A 210 -12.20 25.28 -4.25
CA PHE A 210 -13.57 24.76 -4.38
C PHE A 210 -13.84 23.76 -3.24
N ARG A 211 -15.09 23.69 -2.80
CA ARG A 211 -15.52 22.79 -1.73
C ARG A 211 -16.92 22.29 -2.00
N THR A 212 -17.14 21.00 -1.79
CA THR A 212 -18.45 20.34 -1.75
C THR A 212 -18.56 19.54 -0.45
N ASP A 213 -19.67 18.84 -0.26
CA ASP A 213 -19.76 17.88 0.85
C ASP A 213 -18.77 16.72 0.73
N ALA A 214 -18.37 16.34 -0.49
CA ALA A 214 -17.52 15.19 -0.73
C ALA A 214 -16.01 15.51 -0.64
N PHE A 215 -15.60 16.72 -1.03
CA PHE A 215 -14.19 17.06 -1.14
C PHE A 215 -13.91 18.55 -1.07
N GLU A 216 -12.66 18.89 -0.76
CA GLU A 216 -12.01 20.16 -1.05
C GLU A 216 -11.08 20.00 -2.24
N LEU A 217 -11.04 20.98 -3.15
CA LEU A 217 -10.08 21.04 -4.24
C LEU A 217 -8.97 22.03 -3.90
N ILE A 218 -7.76 21.53 -3.71
CA ILE A 218 -6.57 22.32 -3.43
C ILE A 218 -5.90 22.66 -4.75
N GLN A 219 -5.63 23.95 -4.99
CA GLN A 219 -4.75 24.43 -6.05
C GLN A 219 -3.42 24.82 -5.41
N TYR A 220 -2.33 24.21 -5.84
CA TYR A 220 -1.00 24.53 -5.33
C TYR A 220 -0.39 25.76 -5.99
N ALA A 221 0.37 26.52 -5.22
CA ALA A 221 1.02 27.73 -5.70
C ALA A 221 2.20 27.40 -6.63
N PRO A 222 2.25 27.99 -7.84
CA PRO A 222 3.37 27.78 -8.75
C PRO A 222 4.70 28.28 -8.16
N GLN A 223 5.73 27.45 -8.23
CA GLN A 223 7.06 27.78 -7.75
C GLN A 223 8.00 28.30 -8.85
N THR A 224 7.55 28.28 -10.11
CA THR A 224 8.32 28.73 -11.27
C THR A 224 7.67 29.95 -11.94
N PRO A 225 8.41 30.81 -12.66
CA PRO A 225 7.84 31.94 -13.37
C PRO A 225 6.90 31.54 -14.52
N LYS A 226 7.14 30.36 -15.10
CA LYS A 226 6.31 29.76 -16.14
C LYS A 226 5.77 28.42 -15.68
N VAL A 227 4.59 28.06 -16.19
CA VAL A 227 3.94 26.79 -15.91
C VAL A 227 3.43 26.16 -17.19
N ARG A 228 3.27 24.85 -17.21
CA ARG A 228 2.57 24.13 -18.29
C ARG A 228 1.12 24.54 -18.33
N SER A 229 0.53 24.61 -19.54
CA SER A 229 -0.83 25.14 -19.71
C SER A 229 -1.92 24.16 -19.22
N VAL A 230 -1.75 22.85 -19.45
CA VAL A 230 -2.68 21.82 -19.02
C VAL A 230 -2.38 21.45 -17.56
N PRO A 231 -3.34 21.58 -16.64
CA PRO A 231 -3.14 21.25 -15.24
C PRO A 231 -3.15 19.73 -15.01
N LEU A 232 -2.54 19.30 -13.91
CA LEU A 232 -2.66 17.96 -13.35
C LEU A 232 -3.67 17.99 -12.20
N LEU A 233 -4.66 17.10 -12.23
CA LEU A 233 -5.55 16.80 -11.12
C LEU A 233 -5.15 15.47 -10.48
N ILE A 234 -4.88 15.48 -9.19
CA ILE A 234 -4.56 14.29 -8.42
C ILE A 234 -5.82 13.78 -7.71
N VAL A 235 -6.12 12.50 -7.92
CA VAL A 235 -7.21 11.76 -7.29
C VAL A 235 -6.60 10.78 -6.28
N PRO A 236 -6.50 11.16 -5.00
CA PRO A 236 -5.86 10.34 -3.98
C PRO A 236 -6.74 9.17 -3.53
N PRO A 237 -6.20 8.22 -2.74
CA PRO A 237 -6.99 7.14 -2.15
C PRO A 237 -8.16 7.66 -1.32
N THR A 238 -9.23 6.86 -1.26
CA THR A 238 -10.44 7.18 -0.49
C THR A 238 -10.39 6.68 0.97
N ILE A 239 -9.36 5.92 1.33
CA ILE A 239 -9.22 5.30 2.67
C ILE A 239 -8.16 5.97 3.56
N ASN A 240 -7.36 6.86 2.99
CA ASN A 240 -6.32 7.61 3.69
C ASN A 240 -6.36 9.07 3.26
N LYS A 241 -5.78 9.94 4.08
CA LYS A 241 -5.61 11.36 3.77
C LYS A 241 -4.71 11.55 2.55
N TYR A 242 -4.99 12.58 1.76
CA TYR A 242 -4.28 12.85 0.49
C TYR A 242 -2.78 13.12 0.68
N TYR A 243 -2.36 13.60 1.85
CA TYR A 243 -1.02 14.18 2.04
C TYR A 243 0.14 13.17 2.03
N VAL A 244 -0.10 11.91 1.73
CA VAL A 244 0.99 10.98 1.39
C VAL A 244 1.84 11.50 0.22
N ILE A 245 1.24 12.25 -0.70
CA ILE A 245 1.91 12.86 -1.85
C ILE A 245 2.42 14.28 -1.57
N ASP A 246 2.10 14.81 -0.41
CA ASP A 246 2.56 16.11 0.11
C ASP A 246 3.09 15.93 1.54
N LEU A 247 3.94 14.93 1.74
CA LEU A 247 4.24 14.37 3.05
C LEU A 247 5.08 15.34 3.90
N ALA A 248 6.25 15.76 3.40
CA ALA A 248 7.14 16.70 4.07
C ALA A 248 7.96 17.46 3.03
N GLU A 249 8.61 18.55 3.42
CA GLU A 249 9.53 19.29 2.58
C GLU A 249 10.59 18.35 1.97
N GLN A 250 10.85 18.48 0.67
CA GLN A 250 11.73 17.63 -0.13
C GLN A 250 11.27 16.14 -0.25
N ARG A 251 10.15 15.79 0.33
CA ARG A 251 9.53 14.47 0.25
C ARG A 251 8.08 14.54 -0.24
N SER A 252 7.73 15.61 -0.91
CA SER A 252 6.44 15.87 -1.51
C SER A 252 6.52 15.73 -3.03
N LEU A 253 5.74 14.82 -3.60
CA LEU A 253 5.57 14.71 -5.05
C LEU A 253 4.94 15.99 -5.61
N VAL A 254 4.00 16.56 -4.86
CA VAL A 254 3.35 17.83 -5.22
C VAL A 254 4.36 18.96 -5.31
N GLU A 255 5.20 19.14 -4.26
CA GLU A 255 6.27 20.11 -4.26
C GLU A 255 7.21 19.94 -5.47
N HIS A 256 7.62 18.71 -5.75
CA HIS A 256 8.46 18.38 -6.88
C HIS A 256 7.81 18.77 -8.22
N LEU A 257 6.52 18.47 -8.39
CA LEU A 257 5.77 18.81 -9.61
C LEU A 257 5.64 20.32 -9.82
N VAL A 258 5.29 21.10 -8.78
CA VAL A 258 5.15 22.55 -8.91
C VAL A 258 6.50 23.24 -9.07
N ALA A 259 7.58 22.69 -8.49
CA ALA A 259 8.96 23.16 -8.69
C ALA A 259 9.46 22.89 -10.11
N ASN A 260 8.86 21.94 -10.84
CA ASN A 260 9.14 21.66 -12.25
C ASN A 260 8.08 22.24 -13.22
N GLY A 261 7.34 23.25 -12.76
CA GLY A 261 6.46 24.03 -13.61
C GLY A 261 5.11 23.37 -13.94
N GLN A 262 4.71 22.31 -13.24
CA GLN A 262 3.36 21.78 -13.40
C GLN A 262 2.35 22.62 -12.61
N GLN A 263 1.13 22.77 -13.14
CA GLN A 263 0.00 23.29 -12.39
C GLN A 263 -0.69 22.09 -11.72
N VAL A 264 -0.70 22.05 -10.40
CA VAL A 264 -1.19 20.90 -9.65
C VAL A 264 -2.45 21.26 -8.88
N TYR A 265 -3.48 20.43 -9.03
CA TYR A 265 -4.68 20.39 -8.22
C TYR A 265 -4.77 19.04 -7.52
N CYS A 266 -5.29 19.01 -6.30
CA CYS A 266 -5.47 17.77 -5.55
C CYS A 266 -6.83 17.77 -4.87
N ILE A 267 -7.52 16.65 -4.96
CA ILE A 267 -8.73 16.38 -4.18
C ILE A 267 -8.31 16.05 -2.74
N SER A 268 -8.91 16.70 -1.77
CA SER A 268 -8.86 16.32 -0.35
C SER A 268 -10.24 15.79 0.03
N TRP A 269 -10.39 14.46 0.13
CA TRP A 269 -11.65 13.83 0.46
C TRP A 269 -12.10 14.17 1.87
N ARG A 270 -13.41 14.41 2.07
CA ARG A 270 -14.00 14.44 3.41
C ARG A 270 -13.81 13.09 4.10
N ASN A 271 -13.64 13.11 5.41
CA ASN A 271 -13.77 11.90 6.23
C ASN A 271 -15.28 11.63 6.45
N PRO A 272 -15.90 10.65 5.76
CA PRO A 272 -17.35 10.50 5.79
C PRO A 272 -17.85 9.94 7.12
N ASP A 273 -19.12 10.19 7.41
CA ASP A 273 -19.87 9.63 8.53
C ASP A 273 -21.16 8.93 8.05
N ALA A 274 -22.01 8.49 8.97
CA ALA A 274 -23.21 7.73 8.65
C ALA A 274 -24.22 8.49 7.73
N ARG A 275 -24.16 9.83 7.66
CA ARG A 275 -25.01 10.63 6.76
C ARG A 275 -24.66 10.40 5.29
N HIS A 276 -23.44 9.96 5.02
CA HIS A 276 -22.88 9.74 3.69
C HIS A 276 -22.91 8.26 3.28
N ALA A 277 -23.70 7.43 3.99
CA ALA A 277 -23.73 5.97 3.81
C ALA A 277 -23.98 5.53 2.36
N GLU A 278 -24.76 6.28 1.60
CA GLU A 278 -25.17 5.95 0.23
C GLU A 278 -24.16 6.42 -0.85
N TRP A 279 -23.09 7.13 -0.48
CA TRP A 279 -22.08 7.52 -1.47
C TRP A 279 -21.34 6.28 -1.97
N GLY A 280 -21.57 5.93 -3.23
CA GLY A 280 -20.93 4.86 -3.96
C GLY A 280 -19.99 5.39 -5.04
N VAL A 281 -19.57 4.52 -5.96
CA VAL A 281 -18.67 4.88 -7.06
C VAL A 281 -19.18 6.06 -7.89
N ASP A 282 -20.49 6.17 -8.11
CA ASP A 282 -21.09 7.28 -8.86
C ASP A 282 -20.92 8.62 -8.14
N SER A 283 -21.07 8.65 -6.81
CA SER A 283 -20.87 9.88 -6.04
C SER A 283 -19.43 10.39 -6.12
N TYR A 284 -18.46 9.48 -6.00
CA TYR A 284 -17.05 9.81 -6.13
C TYR A 284 -16.67 10.12 -7.57
N GLY A 285 -17.26 9.42 -8.55
CA GLY A 285 -17.09 9.73 -9.97
C GLY A 285 -17.58 11.13 -10.32
N GLN A 286 -18.77 11.52 -9.84
CA GLN A 286 -19.30 12.86 -10.01
C GLN A 286 -18.40 13.92 -9.37
N ALA A 287 -17.86 13.66 -8.17
CA ALA A 287 -16.91 14.55 -7.50
C ALA A 287 -15.61 14.75 -8.31
N ILE A 288 -15.10 13.69 -8.95
CA ILE A 288 -13.94 13.78 -9.84
C ILE A 288 -14.25 14.65 -11.06
N LEU A 289 -15.43 14.47 -11.71
CA LEU A 289 -15.84 15.30 -12.83
C LEU A 289 -15.98 16.78 -12.44
N GLU A 290 -16.55 17.08 -11.27
CA GLU A 290 -16.65 18.45 -10.76
C GLU A 290 -15.25 19.06 -10.50
N ALA A 291 -14.33 18.29 -9.93
CA ALA A 291 -12.95 18.72 -9.73
C ALA A 291 -12.23 19.00 -11.05
N MET A 292 -12.45 18.15 -12.08
CA MET A 292 -11.95 18.39 -13.46
C MET A 292 -12.52 19.69 -14.03
N ASP A 293 -13.83 19.90 -13.94
CA ASP A 293 -14.50 21.11 -14.42
C ASP A 293 -13.92 22.38 -13.80
N VAL A 294 -13.73 22.39 -12.49
CA VAL A 294 -13.17 23.53 -11.76
C VAL A 294 -11.72 23.78 -12.19
N ALA A 295 -10.89 22.72 -12.24
CA ALA A 295 -9.50 22.83 -12.67
C ALA A 295 -9.37 23.37 -14.10
N GLN A 296 -10.22 22.90 -15.04
CA GLN A 296 -10.30 23.37 -16.42
C GLN A 296 -10.71 24.86 -16.48
N LYS A 297 -11.73 25.27 -15.72
CA LYS A 297 -12.22 26.66 -15.69
C LYS A 297 -11.19 27.62 -15.10
N ILE A 298 -10.54 27.26 -13.98
CA ILE A 298 -9.48 28.08 -13.35
C ILE A 298 -8.27 28.19 -14.28
N SER A 299 -7.83 27.07 -14.84
CA SER A 299 -6.69 27.03 -15.74
C SER A 299 -6.99 27.60 -17.13
N ARG A 300 -8.27 27.81 -17.48
CA ARG A 300 -8.73 28.22 -18.82
C ARG A 300 -8.23 27.28 -19.91
N GLN A 301 -8.28 25.98 -19.63
CA GLN A 301 -7.92 24.92 -20.58
C GLN A 301 -9.10 23.98 -20.76
N GLY A 302 -9.24 23.44 -21.97
CA GLY A 302 -10.25 22.41 -22.25
C GLY A 302 -9.83 21.01 -21.77
N GLN A 303 -8.57 20.85 -21.37
CA GLN A 303 -8.00 19.57 -20.97
C GLN A 303 -7.42 19.63 -19.58
N VAL A 304 -7.34 18.46 -18.94
CA VAL A 304 -6.69 18.20 -17.66
C VAL A 304 -5.96 16.85 -17.75
N SER A 305 -4.81 16.72 -17.14
CA SER A 305 -4.18 15.41 -16.90
C SER A 305 -4.64 14.87 -15.55
N LEU A 306 -4.77 13.54 -15.41
CA LEU A 306 -5.19 12.90 -14.17
C LEU A 306 -4.05 12.03 -13.62
N LEU A 307 -3.87 12.05 -12.30
CA LEU A 307 -3.07 11.09 -11.55
C LEU A 307 -3.97 10.41 -10.52
N GLY A 308 -4.35 9.17 -10.76
CA GLY A 308 -5.09 8.35 -9.82
C GLY A 308 -4.17 7.48 -8.97
N ILE A 309 -4.44 7.41 -7.67
CA ILE A 309 -3.60 6.66 -6.72
C ILE A 309 -4.45 5.61 -6.02
N CYS A 310 -4.03 4.33 -6.11
CA CYS A 310 -4.67 3.21 -5.43
C CYS A 310 -6.20 3.19 -5.72
N SER A 311 -7.07 3.23 -4.72
CA SER A 311 -8.53 3.30 -4.91
C SER A 311 -9.01 4.53 -5.69
N GLY A 312 -8.30 5.66 -5.58
CA GLY A 312 -8.55 6.84 -6.42
C GLY A 312 -8.22 6.59 -7.89
N GLY A 313 -7.24 5.72 -8.17
CA GLY A 313 -6.92 5.28 -9.53
C GLY A 313 -8.02 4.41 -10.15
N MET A 314 -8.64 3.51 -9.37
CA MET A 314 -9.81 2.74 -9.84
C MET A 314 -10.95 3.68 -10.23
N LEU A 315 -11.32 4.62 -9.36
CA LEU A 315 -12.38 5.60 -9.63
C LEU A 315 -12.05 6.46 -10.85
N ALA A 316 -10.82 6.97 -10.97
CA ALA A 316 -10.39 7.76 -12.12
C ALA A 316 -10.47 6.94 -13.42
N SER A 317 -10.07 5.66 -13.42
CA SER A 317 -10.19 4.79 -14.59
C SER A 317 -11.64 4.60 -15.03
N MET A 318 -12.55 4.41 -14.07
CA MET A 318 -13.99 4.31 -14.37
C MET A 318 -14.56 5.62 -14.91
N VAL A 319 -14.12 6.78 -14.39
CA VAL A 319 -14.50 8.11 -14.92
C VAL A 319 -14.00 8.28 -16.35
N LEU A 320 -12.78 7.84 -16.67
CA LEU A 320 -12.28 7.92 -18.05
C LEU A 320 -13.09 7.04 -19.01
N ALA A 321 -13.48 5.84 -18.58
CA ALA A 321 -14.36 4.97 -19.37
C ALA A 321 -15.75 5.61 -19.60
N HIS A 322 -16.30 6.29 -18.59
CA HIS A 322 -17.51 7.09 -18.75
C HIS A 322 -17.32 8.21 -19.78
N LEU A 323 -16.23 9.00 -19.68
CA LEU A 323 -15.90 10.05 -20.64
C LEU A 323 -15.68 9.51 -22.05
N ALA A 324 -15.09 8.33 -22.21
CA ALA A 324 -14.95 7.66 -23.50
C ALA A 324 -16.32 7.30 -24.09
N THR A 325 -17.22 6.74 -23.27
CA THR A 325 -18.57 6.35 -23.69
C THR A 325 -19.43 7.54 -24.05
N THR A 326 -19.30 8.68 -23.35
CA THR A 326 -20.04 9.91 -23.62
C THR A 326 -19.41 10.79 -24.71
N GLY A 327 -18.25 10.39 -25.25
CA GLY A 327 -17.53 11.16 -26.28
C GLY A 327 -16.77 12.37 -25.75
N GLU A 328 -16.53 12.43 -24.43
CA GLU A 328 -15.85 13.53 -23.76
C GLU A 328 -14.40 13.23 -23.36
N LEU A 329 -13.84 12.09 -23.78
CA LEU A 329 -12.47 11.68 -23.43
C LEU A 329 -11.40 12.71 -23.86
N GLY A 330 -11.66 13.50 -24.90
CA GLY A 330 -10.82 14.62 -25.34
C GLY A 330 -10.55 15.69 -24.27
N ARG A 331 -11.28 15.68 -23.16
CA ARG A 331 -11.03 16.52 -21.98
C ARG A 331 -9.80 16.07 -21.18
N VAL A 332 -9.27 14.88 -21.41
CA VAL A 332 -8.12 14.31 -20.71
C VAL A 332 -6.92 14.31 -21.63
N ALA A 333 -5.83 14.95 -21.22
CA ALA A 333 -4.60 15.06 -21.99
C ALA A 333 -3.64 13.89 -21.73
N ALA A 334 -3.61 13.38 -20.50
CA ALA A 334 -2.78 12.26 -20.08
C ALA A 334 -3.38 11.61 -18.83
N PHE A 335 -3.13 10.33 -18.65
CA PHE A 335 -3.58 9.58 -17.49
C PHE A 335 -2.41 8.91 -16.78
N SER A 336 -2.36 9.01 -15.46
CA SER A 336 -1.32 8.38 -14.65
C SER A 336 -1.95 7.57 -13.53
N LEU A 337 -1.38 6.41 -13.25
CA LEU A 337 -1.80 5.51 -12.20
C LEU A 337 -0.61 5.13 -11.32
N ALA A 338 -0.77 5.29 -10.02
CA ALA A 338 0.22 4.88 -9.04
C ALA A 338 -0.36 3.81 -8.12
N VAL A 339 0.33 2.68 -8.02
CA VAL A 339 0.00 1.54 -7.14
C VAL A 339 -1.50 1.16 -7.20
N THR A 340 -2.03 1.13 -8.41
CA THR A 340 -3.45 0.87 -8.69
C THR A 340 -3.61 -0.50 -9.35
N VAL A 341 -4.53 -1.30 -8.84
CA VAL A 341 -4.91 -2.60 -9.38
C VAL A 341 -6.29 -2.47 -10.04
N LEU A 342 -6.38 -2.79 -11.33
CA LEU A 342 -7.63 -2.83 -12.08
C LEU A 342 -8.07 -4.28 -12.36
N ASP A 343 -7.11 -5.20 -12.48
CA ASP A 343 -7.36 -6.64 -12.62
C ASP A 343 -7.09 -7.36 -11.30
N GLN A 344 -8.15 -7.84 -10.67
CA GLN A 344 -8.09 -8.54 -9.39
C GLN A 344 -7.69 -10.02 -9.51
N HIS A 345 -7.63 -10.57 -10.72
CA HIS A 345 -7.37 -12.00 -10.94
C HIS A 345 -5.95 -12.41 -10.49
N HIS A 346 -4.99 -11.53 -10.66
CA HIS A 346 -3.60 -11.72 -10.28
C HIS A 346 -3.20 -10.94 -9.01
N ALA A 347 -4.16 -10.25 -8.40
CA ALA A 347 -3.91 -9.31 -7.31
C ALA A 347 -3.43 -9.95 -5.98
N GLY A 348 -3.13 -11.23 -5.97
CA GLY A 348 -2.59 -11.90 -4.79
C GLY A 348 -3.69 -12.51 -3.89
N LEU A 349 -3.43 -12.61 -2.60
CA LEU A 349 -4.23 -13.25 -1.54
C LEU A 349 -5.75 -13.00 -1.50
N PRO A 350 -6.33 -11.91 -1.98
CA PRO A 350 -7.73 -11.61 -1.75
C PRO A 350 -8.71 -12.32 -2.66
N SER A 351 -8.40 -12.44 -3.93
CA SER A 351 -9.30 -13.16 -4.84
C SER A 351 -9.50 -14.62 -4.38
N ALA A 352 -8.52 -15.16 -3.65
CA ALA A 352 -8.56 -16.50 -3.08
C ALA A 352 -9.27 -16.61 -1.72
N LEU A 353 -9.36 -15.52 -0.96
CA LEU A 353 -9.95 -15.51 0.39
C LEU A 353 -11.34 -14.88 0.43
N LEU A 354 -11.72 -14.15 -0.62
CA LEU A 354 -13.03 -13.52 -0.76
C LEU A 354 -14.10 -14.59 -1.04
N SER A 355 -14.58 -15.24 0.00
CA SER A 355 -15.84 -15.93 -0.16
C SER A 355 -16.97 -14.91 -0.22
N HIS A 356 -17.93 -15.08 -1.15
CA HIS A 356 -19.15 -14.28 -1.23
C HIS A 356 -19.84 -14.07 0.14
N LYS A 357 -19.71 -15.05 1.05
CA LYS A 357 -20.25 -14.98 2.41
C LYS A 357 -19.50 -14.00 3.31
N ALA A 358 -18.17 -13.94 3.21
CA ALA A 358 -17.36 -13.01 4.01
C ALA A 358 -17.59 -11.58 3.55
N ALA A 359 -17.57 -11.34 2.24
CA ALA A 359 -17.88 -10.05 1.64
C ALA A 359 -19.27 -9.54 2.02
N ALA A 360 -20.31 -10.40 1.88
CA ALA A 360 -21.67 -10.05 2.28
C ALA A 360 -21.82 -9.81 3.79
N ALA A 361 -21.03 -10.45 4.64
CA ALA A 361 -21.03 -10.15 6.06
C ALA A 361 -20.37 -8.80 6.37
N SER A 362 -19.26 -8.50 5.70
CA SER A 362 -18.52 -7.24 5.82
C SER A 362 -19.36 -6.06 5.37
N THR A 363 -19.95 -6.13 4.17
CA THR A 363 -20.79 -5.05 3.63
C THR A 363 -22.05 -4.83 4.47
N ARG A 364 -22.67 -5.89 5.03
CA ARG A 364 -23.77 -5.73 6.00
C ARG A 364 -23.34 -5.02 7.28
N ALA A 365 -22.15 -5.30 7.78
CA ALA A 365 -21.64 -4.66 9.00
C ALA A 365 -21.38 -3.15 8.76
N SER A 366 -20.79 -2.78 7.63
CA SER A 366 -20.59 -1.37 7.25
C SER A 366 -21.93 -0.67 6.96
N ALA A 367 -22.88 -1.34 6.30
CA ALA A 367 -24.21 -0.80 6.06
C ALA A 367 -24.96 -0.46 7.36
N GLY A 368 -24.87 -1.35 8.38
CA GLY A 368 -25.47 -1.09 9.68
C GLY A 368 -24.88 0.11 10.44
N LYS A 369 -23.62 0.48 10.13
CA LYS A 369 -22.90 1.61 10.73
C LYS A 369 -22.92 2.86 9.86
N GLY A 370 -23.19 2.70 8.55
CA GLY A 370 -23.13 3.73 7.52
C GLY A 370 -21.73 3.91 6.91
N TYR A 371 -20.70 3.30 7.50
CA TYR A 371 -19.32 3.36 7.00
C TYR A 371 -18.46 2.20 7.50
N LEU A 372 -17.36 1.94 6.82
CA LEU A 372 -16.24 1.13 7.28
C LEU A 372 -15.24 2.02 8.02
N ASP A 373 -14.87 1.63 9.24
CA ASP A 373 -13.94 2.42 10.07
C ASP A 373 -12.50 2.26 9.56
N GLY A 374 -11.85 3.36 9.21
CA GLY A 374 -10.46 3.35 8.74
C GLY A 374 -9.46 2.78 9.74
N ARG A 375 -9.73 2.89 11.06
CA ARG A 375 -8.88 2.29 12.10
C ARG A 375 -8.90 0.77 12.04
N THR A 376 -10.02 0.18 11.65
CA THR A 376 -10.10 -1.28 11.47
C THR A 376 -9.29 -1.73 10.25
N LEU A 377 -9.26 -0.92 9.19
CA LEU A 377 -8.37 -1.16 8.04
C LEU A 377 -6.90 -1.06 8.45
N ALA A 378 -6.52 -0.03 9.21
CA ALA A 378 -5.15 0.13 9.71
C ALA A 378 -4.69 -1.07 10.56
N GLU A 379 -5.59 -1.65 11.35
CA GLU A 379 -5.32 -2.88 12.11
C GLU A 379 -5.03 -4.06 11.17
N VAL A 380 -5.82 -4.24 10.11
CA VAL A 380 -5.60 -5.31 9.13
C VAL A 380 -4.26 -5.11 8.43
N PHE A 381 -3.96 -3.89 7.96
CA PHE A 381 -2.67 -3.57 7.33
C PHE A 381 -1.47 -3.90 8.22
N ALA A 382 -1.57 -3.65 9.53
CA ALA A 382 -0.49 -3.97 10.45
C ALA A 382 -0.21 -5.47 10.53
N TRP A 383 -1.25 -6.32 10.51
CA TRP A 383 -1.12 -7.77 10.56
C TRP A 383 -0.61 -8.42 9.27
N LEU A 384 -0.61 -7.69 8.15
CA LEU A 384 0.02 -8.17 6.92
C LEU A 384 1.55 -8.12 6.97
N ARG A 385 2.10 -7.24 7.80
CA ARG A 385 3.54 -7.12 8.03
C ARG A 385 3.84 -7.13 9.54
N PRO A 386 3.52 -8.25 10.22
CA PRO A 386 3.54 -8.29 11.67
C PRO A 386 4.91 -8.02 12.24
N ASN A 387 5.96 -8.44 11.56
CA ASN A 387 7.33 -8.22 11.99
C ASN A 387 7.71 -6.73 12.03
N ASP A 388 7.33 -5.99 10.99
CA ASP A 388 7.66 -4.58 10.84
C ASP A 388 6.73 -3.68 11.65
N LEU A 389 5.42 -4.01 11.68
CA LEU A 389 4.37 -3.10 12.15
C LEU A 389 3.80 -3.51 13.52
N ILE A 390 4.05 -4.74 13.99
CA ILE A 390 3.60 -5.23 15.30
C ILE A 390 4.78 -5.60 16.18
N TRP A 391 5.57 -6.62 15.81
CA TRP A 391 6.57 -7.17 16.70
C TRP A 391 7.77 -6.23 16.94
N ASN A 392 8.14 -5.43 15.96
CA ASN A 392 9.16 -4.39 16.14
C ASN A 392 8.71 -3.35 17.19
N TYR A 393 7.44 -2.91 17.12
CA TYR A 393 6.87 -1.96 18.09
C TYR A 393 6.53 -2.62 19.41
N TRP A 394 6.15 -3.89 19.44
CA TRP A 394 6.02 -4.68 20.66
C TRP A 394 7.31 -4.62 21.48
N VAL A 395 8.44 -4.92 20.85
CA VAL A 395 9.74 -4.87 21.51
C VAL A 395 10.11 -3.45 21.91
N ASN A 396 9.99 -2.48 21.00
CA ASN A 396 10.38 -1.09 21.26
C ASN A 396 9.51 -0.43 22.35
N ASN A 397 8.17 -0.50 22.18
CA ASN A 397 7.26 0.27 23.03
C ASN A 397 7.02 -0.40 24.38
N TYR A 398 6.85 -1.74 24.39
CA TYR A 398 6.38 -2.44 25.58
C TYR A 398 7.50 -3.13 26.34
N LEU A 399 8.49 -3.68 25.65
CA LEU A 399 9.60 -4.36 26.31
C LEU A 399 10.76 -3.41 26.66
N LEU A 400 11.11 -2.49 25.77
CA LEU A 400 12.15 -1.49 26.01
C LEU A 400 11.61 -0.21 26.67
N GLY A 401 10.30 0.03 26.63
CA GLY A 401 9.65 1.21 27.20
C GLY A 401 9.95 2.52 26.46
N HIS A 402 10.39 2.42 25.19
CA HIS A 402 10.67 3.60 24.38
C HIS A 402 9.42 4.12 23.67
N PRO A 403 9.27 5.44 23.45
CA PRO A 403 8.29 5.95 22.52
C PRO A 403 8.65 5.51 21.09
N PRO A 404 7.66 5.32 20.20
CA PRO A 404 7.92 5.12 18.79
C PRO A 404 8.62 6.36 18.22
N LYS A 405 9.51 6.14 17.24
CA LYS A 405 10.20 7.24 16.57
C LYS A 405 9.22 8.01 15.69
N ALA A 406 9.35 9.34 15.70
CA ALA A 406 8.63 10.18 14.76
C ALA A 406 9.05 9.84 13.33
N PHE A 407 8.10 9.38 12.52
CA PHE A 407 8.28 9.07 11.12
C PHE A 407 7.01 9.44 10.35
N ASP A 408 7.15 10.36 9.41
CA ASP A 408 6.06 11.01 8.70
C ASP A 408 5.11 10.04 7.97
N ILE A 409 5.65 9.03 7.28
CA ILE A 409 4.82 8.00 6.62
C ILE A 409 3.97 7.24 7.65
N LEU A 410 4.52 6.93 8.82
CA LEU A 410 3.77 6.21 9.86
C LEU A 410 2.72 7.10 10.54
N TYR A 411 3.00 8.40 10.63
CA TYR A 411 2.00 9.37 11.09
C TYR A 411 0.82 9.43 10.12
N TRP A 412 1.09 9.55 8.82
CA TRP A 412 0.07 9.49 7.78
C TRP A 412 -0.72 8.18 7.81
N ASN A 413 -0.04 7.05 7.98
CA ASN A 413 -0.68 5.73 8.06
C ASN A 413 -1.59 5.59 9.29
N ALA A 414 -1.31 6.32 10.37
CA ALA A 414 -2.11 6.36 11.59
C ALA A 414 -3.28 7.35 11.51
N ASP A 415 -3.44 8.09 10.40
CA ASP A 415 -4.52 9.05 10.14
C ASP A 415 -5.46 8.58 9.00
N PRO A 416 -6.17 7.44 9.18
CA PRO A 416 -7.01 6.87 8.14
C PRO A 416 -8.32 7.63 7.98
N VAL A 417 -8.91 7.51 6.80
CA VAL A 417 -10.25 8.00 6.46
C VAL A 417 -11.24 6.84 6.50
N ARG A 418 -12.47 7.08 6.93
CA ARG A 418 -13.56 6.11 6.82
C ARG A 418 -13.94 5.93 5.35
N MET A 419 -14.44 4.75 5.01
CA MET A 419 -15.05 4.49 3.70
C MET A 419 -16.56 4.41 3.89
N THR A 420 -17.34 5.08 3.04
CA THR A 420 -18.80 4.99 3.09
C THR A 420 -19.27 3.57 2.86
N ALA A 421 -20.42 3.20 3.40
CA ALA A 421 -20.99 1.86 3.20
C ALA A 421 -21.28 1.57 1.73
N GLY A 422 -21.73 2.59 0.96
CA GLY A 422 -21.96 2.50 -0.48
C GLY A 422 -20.68 2.17 -1.24
N LEU A 423 -19.61 2.95 -1.04
CA LEU A 423 -18.34 2.72 -1.73
C LEU A 423 -17.72 1.37 -1.34
N HIS A 424 -17.82 0.98 -0.06
CA HIS A 424 -17.36 -0.33 0.39
C HIS A 424 -18.09 -1.47 -0.33
N ARG A 425 -19.41 -1.39 -0.44
CA ARG A 425 -20.22 -2.37 -1.17
C ARG A 425 -19.79 -2.44 -2.64
N ASP A 426 -19.68 -1.27 -3.29
CA ASP A 426 -19.37 -1.21 -4.71
C ASP A 426 -17.94 -1.74 -5.01
N PHE A 427 -16.95 -1.40 -4.19
CA PHE A 427 -15.60 -1.94 -4.34
C PHE A 427 -15.55 -3.45 -4.11
N MET A 428 -16.30 -3.96 -3.11
CA MET A 428 -16.39 -5.40 -2.89
C MET A 428 -17.02 -6.13 -4.07
N ASP A 429 -18.04 -5.54 -4.70
CA ASP A 429 -18.71 -6.11 -5.87
C ASP A 429 -17.78 -6.12 -7.10
N LEU A 430 -17.11 -4.99 -7.37
CA LEU A 430 -16.10 -4.88 -8.44
C LEU A 430 -14.99 -5.93 -8.28
N ALA A 431 -14.52 -6.15 -7.06
CA ALA A 431 -13.43 -7.08 -6.79
C ALA A 431 -13.85 -8.54 -6.93
N ILE A 432 -14.98 -8.94 -6.35
CA ILE A 432 -15.48 -10.32 -6.38
C ILE A 432 -15.73 -10.79 -7.82
N HIS A 433 -16.27 -9.90 -8.65
CA HIS A 433 -16.61 -10.21 -10.03
C HIS A 433 -15.50 -9.85 -11.01
N ASN A 434 -14.42 -9.21 -10.54
CA ASN A 434 -13.35 -8.65 -11.39
C ASN A 434 -13.89 -7.80 -12.54
N SER A 435 -14.93 -7.00 -12.26
CA SER A 435 -15.80 -6.40 -13.26
C SER A 435 -15.12 -5.34 -14.14
N LEU A 436 -13.94 -4.84 -13.75
CA LEU A 436 -13.23 -3.82 -14.54
C LEU A 436 -12.51 -4.40 -15.77
N VAL A 437 -12.28 -5.72 -15.83
CA VAL A 437 -11.61 -6.36 -16.97
C VAL A 437 -12.59 -6.77 -18.08
N GLU A 438 -13.88 -6.87 -17.75
CA GLU A 438 -14.92 -7.29 -18.68
C GLU A 438 -15.72 -6.06 -19.15
N PRO A 439 -15.68 -5.70 -20.45
CA PRO A 439 -16.42 -4.56 -20.96
C PRO A 439 -17.92 -4.63 -20.63
N GLY A 440 -18.43 -3.60 -19.96
CA GLY A 440 -19.85 -3.50 -19.58
C GLY A 440 -20.24 -4.29 -18.31
N ALA A 441 -19.33 -5.00 -17.65
CA ALA A 441 -19.62 -5.69 -16.40
C ALA A 441 -19.70 -4.74 -15.19
N ALA A 442 -19.12 -3.55 -15.29
CA ALA A 442 -19.25 -2.47 -14.33
C ALA A 442 -19.93 -1.25 -14.97
N SER A 443 -20.49 -0.37 -14.15
CA SER A 443 -21.06 0.90 -14.61
C SER A 443 -20.56 2.05 -13.75
N MET A 444 -20.49 3.25 -14.34
CA MET A 444 -20.24 4.52 -13.67
C MET A 444 -21.09 5.62 -14.29
N LEU A 445 -21.83 6.35 -13.45
CA LEU A 445 -22.69 7.47 -13.89
C LEU A 445 -23.63 7.07 -15.04
N GLY A 446 -24.17 5.85 -14.97
CA GLY A 446 -25.09 5.30 -15.97
C GLY A 446 -24.45 4.88 -17.30
N SER A 447 -23.11 4.89 -17.41
CA SER A 447 -22.38 4.38 -18.57
C SER A 447 -21.72 3.03 -18.24
N ASP A 448 -21.71 2.12 -19.21
CA ASP A 448 -20.93 0.89 -19.12
C ASP A 448 -19.45 1.22 -19.11
N VAL A 449 -18.71 0.61 -18.19
CA VAL A 449 -17.25 0.73 -18.09
C VAL A 449 -16.59 -0.21 -19.09
N ASP A 450 -15.81 0.37 -20.00
CA ASP A 450 -14.98 -0.34 -20.96
C ASP A 450 -13.60 0.36 -20.98
N LEU A 451 -12.63 -0.21 -20.27
CA LEU A 451 -11.29 0.37 -20.14
C LEU A 451 -10.54 0.36 -21.48
N GLY A 452 -10.87 -0.56 -22.40
CA GLY A 452 -10.30 -0.59 -23.75
C GLY A 452 -10.64 0.63 -24.60
N LYS A 453 -11.70 1.37 -24.26
CA LYS A 453 -12.05 2.64 -24.92
C LYS A 453 -11.30 3.86 -24.38
N VAL A 454 -10.52 3.70 -23.30
CA VAL A 454 -9.70 4.77 -22.74
C VAL A 454 -8.42 4.90 -23.57
N ASP A 455 -8.56 5.57 -24.73
CA ASP A 455 -7.47 5.81 -25.69
C ASP A 455 -6.74 7.12 -25.31
N VAL A 456 -6.06 7.11 -24.16
CA VAL A 456 -5.24 8.20 -23.64
C VAL A 456 -3.90 7.63 -23.22
N ASP A 457 -2.81 8.31 -23.60
CA ASP A 457 -1.47 7.92 -23.15
C ASP A 457 -1.42 7.83 -21.63
N SER A 458 -0.88 6.71 -21.12
CA SER A 458 -0.83 6.46 -19.69
C SER A 458 0.58 6.23 -19.14
N TYR A 459 0.77 6.58 -17.87
CA TYR A 459 1.96 6.32 -17.06
C TYR A 459 1.57 5.51 -15.85
N VAL A 460 2.05 4.28 -15.75
CA VAL A 460 1.68 3.36 -14.68
C VAL A 460 2.91 3.08 -13.82
N VAL A 461 2.85 3.41 -12.54
CA VAL A 461 3.94 3.12 -11.60
C VAL A 461 3.51 2.15 -10.52
N ALA A 462 4.36 1.14 -10.27
CA ALA A 462 4.19 0.14 -9.23
C ALA A 462 5.46 -0.01 -8.39
N GLY A 463 5.35 -0.66 -7.24
CA GLY A 463 6.48 -1.00 -6.38
C GLY A 463 6.81 -2.49 -6.46
N ILE A 464 8.08 -2.84 -6.68
CA ILE A 464 8.51 -4.26 -6.81
C ILE A 464 8.26 -5.06 -5.53
N ALA A 465 8.32 -4.41 -4.37
CA ALA A 465 8.06 -5.03 -3.07
C ALA A 465 6.71 -4.59 -2.47
N ASP A 466 5.75 -4.24 -3.34
CA ASP A 466 4.42 -3.85 -2.92
C ASP A 466 3.62 -5.09 -2.52
N HIS A 467 3.29 -5.16 -1.23
CA HIS A 467 2.52 -6.24 -0.63
C HIS A 467 0.99 -6.03 -0.69
N LEU A 468 0.54 -4.83 -1.08
CA LEU A 468 -0.88 -4.46 -1.19
C LEU A 468 -1.35 -4.54 -2.65
N CYS A 469 -0.57 -3.96 -3.54
CA CYS A 469 -0.83 -3.92 -4.98
C CYS A 469 0.34 -4.59 -5.69
N LYS A 470 0.24 -5.89 -5.92
CA LYS A 470 1.29 -6.61 -6.64
C LYS A 470 1.61 -5.92 -7.96
N TRP A 471 2.89 -5.75 -8.23
CA TRP A 471 3.33 -5.03 -9.42
C TRP A 471 2.85 -5.68 -10.73
N GLU A 472 2.72 -7.01 -10.76
CA GLU A 472 2.18 -7.77 -11.90
C GLU A 472 0.72 -7.39 -12.16
N SER A 473 -0.06 -7.18 -11.10
CA SER A 473 -1.46 -6.72 -11.22
C SER A 473 -1.56 -5.27 -11.66
N CYS A 474 -0.67 -4.40 -11.14
CA CYS A 474 -0.58 -3.03 -11.64
C CYS A 474 -0.15 -3.00 -13.12
N TYR A 475 0.74 -3.92 -13.53
CA TYR A 475 1.20 -4.06 -14.89
C TYR A 475 0.06 -4.41 -15.86
N GLN A 476 -0.91 -5.24 -15.43
CA GLN A 476 -2.07 -5.60 -16.27
C GLN A 476 -2.88 -4.37 -16.74
N THR A 477 -2.77 -3.25 -16.06
CA THR A 477 -3.35 -1.99 -16.51
C THR A 477 -2.90 -1.59 -17.92
N THR A 478 -1.64 -1.91 -18.29
CA THR A 478 -1.09 -1.62 -19.61
C THR A 478 -1.75 -2.44 -20.74
N GLN A 479 -2.39 -3.54 -20.36
CA GLN A 479 -3.11 -4.44 -21.28
C GLN A 479 -4.60 -4.11 -21.35
N LEU A 480 -5.13 -3.39 -20.35
CA LEU A 480 -6.55 -3.04 -20.26
C LEU A 480 -6.86 -1.70 -20.93
N LEU A 481 -5.94 -0.72 -20.88
CA LEU A 481 -6.15 0.61 -21.46
C LEU A 481 -5.89 0.61 -22.97
N GLY A 482 -6.71 1.37 -23.73
CA GLY A 482 -6.63 1.46 -25.18
C GLY A 482 -5.47 2.32 -25.71
N GLY A 483 -4.96 3.26 -24.89
CA GLY A 483 -3.86 4.15 -25.28
C GLY A 483 -2.48 3.55 -25.03
N GLN A 484 -1.43 4.31 -25.42
CA GLN A 484 -0.05 3.87 -25.16
C GLN A 484 0.30 4.00 -23.68
N SER A 485 0.74 2.91 -23.07
CA SER A 485 1.12 2.87 -21.65
C SER A 485 2.64 2.84 -21.50
N LYS A 486 3.17 3.66 -20.59
CA LYS A 486 4.54 3.53 -20.07
C LYS A 486 4.46 2.92 -18.69
N PHE A 487 5.03 1.73 -18.50
CA PHE A 487 5.10 1.10 -17.19
C PHE A 487 6.46 1.36 -16.52
N VAL A 488 6.40 1.66 -15.23
CA VAL A 488 7.57 1.93 -14.38
C VAL A 488 7.48 1.12 -13.10
N LEU A 489 8.50 0.31 -12.85
CA LEU A 489 8.60 -0.53 -11.65
C LEU A 489 9.63 0.08 -10.69
N SER A 490 9.16 0.79 -9.68
CA SER A 490 10.01 1.40 -8.65
C SER A 490 10.51 0.36 -7.64
N THR A 491 11.70 0.56 -7.12
CA THR A 491 12.16 -0.18 -5.94
C THR A 491 11.33 0.20 -4.71
N SER A 492 11.10 -0.74 -3.79
CA SER A 492 10.37 -0.56 -2.52
C SER A 492 8.90 -1.00 -2.54
N GLY A 493 8.27 -0.94 -1.36
CA GLY A 493 6.87 -1.32 -1.16
C GLY A 493 5.90 -0.17 -1.42
N HIS A 494 4.63 -0.39 -1.18
CA HIS A 494 3.48 0.44 -1.55
C HIS A 494 3.69 1.96 -1.40
N ILE A 495 3.90 2.44 -0.19
CA ILE A 495 4.05 3.87 0.09
C ILE A 495 5.44 4.38 -0.30
N ALA A 496 6.48 3.58 -0.03
CA ALA A 496 7.86 3.98 -0.34
C ALA A 496 8.16 4.00 -1.84
N ALA A 497 7.38 3.31 -2.67
CA ALA A 497 7.43 3.44 -4.12
C ALA A 497 6.88 4.80 -4.58
N MET A 498 5.83 5.31 -3.92
CA MET A 498 5.26 6.63 -4.20
C MET A 498 6.11 7.76 -3.64
N VAL A 499 6.52 7.67 -2.36
CA VAL A 499 7.38 8.66 -1.69
C VAL A 499 8.84 8.33 -1.97
N ASN A 500 9.27 8.65 -3.18
CA ASN A 500 10.60 8.34 -3.69
C ASN A 500 11.28 9.59 -4.28
N PRO A 501 11.63 10.58 -3.42
CA PRO A 501 12.15 11.88 -3.89
C PRO A 501 13.49 11.74 -4.61
N PRO A 502 13.81 12.65 -5.55
CA PRO A 502 15.14 12.81 -6.10
C PRO A 502 16.18 12.98 -4.99
N GLY A 503 17.39 12.48 -5.20
CA GLY A 503 18.46 12.50 -4.20
C GLY A 503 18.48 11.28 -3.26
N ASN A 504 17.52 10.38 -3.32
CA ASN A 504 17.63 9.09 -2.68
C ASN A 504 18.61 8.19 -3.46
N GLU A 505 19.83 8.10 -3.00
CA GLU A 505 20.90 7.32 -3.67
C GLU A 505 20.59 5.81 -3.79
N LYS A 506 19.67 5.29 -2.99
CA LYS A 506 19.23 3.89 -3.02
C LYS A 506 18.06 3.67 -3.97
N ALA A 507 17.44 4.73 -4.46
CA ALA A 507 16.33 4.64 -5.40
C ALA A 507 16.80 4.14 -6.76
N SER A 508 15.97 3.31 -7.36
CA SER A 508 16.06 2.95 -8.77
C SER A 508 14.69 2.50 -9.25
N PHE A 509 14.49 2.54 -10.54
CA PHE A 509 13.29 2.00 -11.17
C PHE A 509 13.67 1.23 -12.44
N GLN A 510 12.74 0.45 -12.94
CA GLN A 510 12.89 -0.30 -14.19
C GLN A 510 11.84 0.18 -15.18
N THR A 511 12.20 0.19 -16.46
CA THR A 511 11.32 0.57 -17.56
C THR A 511 11.74 -0.17 -18.83
N ALA A 512 10.78 -0.45 -19.71
CA ALA A 512 11.01 -1.04 -21.03
C ALA A 512 10.27 -0.22 -22.10
N ALA A 513 10.62 -0.43 -23.36
CA ALA A 513 9.98 0.25 -24.49
C ALA A 513 8.59 -0.31 -24.79
N ASP A 514 8.43 -1.63 -24.66
CA ASP A 514 7.23 -2.36 -24.99
C ASP A 514 6.61 -2.99 -23.74
N ASN A 515 5.31 -3.29 -23.81
CA ASN A 515 4.56 -3.95 -22.75
C ASN A 515 4.00 -5.29 -23.26
N PRO A 516 4.80 -6.38 -23.27
CA PRO A 516 4.29 -7.72 -23.60
C PRO A 516 3.19 -8.14 -22.61
N SER A 517 2.38 -9.14 -22.99
CA SER A 517 1.27 -9.60 -22.14
C SER A 517 1.74 -10.27 -20.84
N ASP A 518 2.93 -10.88 -20.85
CA ASP A 518 3.53 -11.50 -19.66
C ASP A 518 4.36 -10.47 -18.88
N PRO A 519 3.99 -10.18 -17.63
CA PRO A 519 4.77 -9.29 -16.76
C PRO A 519 6.22 -9.74 -16.57
N GLN A 520 6.49 -11.05 -16.55
CA GLN A 520 7.85 -11.57 -16.39
C GLN A 520 8.70 -11.30 -17.64
N GLU A 521 8.13 -11.44 -18.84
CA GLU A 521 8.80 -11.10 -20.09
C GLU A 521 9.15 -9.59 -20.11
N TRP A 522 8.24 -8.73 -19.61
CA TRP A 522 8.53 -7.32 -19.44
C TRP A 522 9.71 -7.10 -18.49
N LEU A 523 9.71 -7.75 -17.32
CA LEU A 523 10.76 -7.60 -16.30
C LEU A 523 12.12 -8.05 -16.83
N ASP A 524 12.17 -9.14 -17.60
CA ASP A 524 13.39 -9.68 -18.20
C ASP A 524 13.97 -8.73 -19.27
N SER A 525 13.12 -7.94 -19.95
CA SER A 525 13.51 -6.95 -20.95
C SER A 525 13.81 -5.56 -20.37
N ALA A 526 13.36 -5.30 -19.15
CA ALA A 526 13.42 -3.97 -18.56
C ALA A 526 14.84 -3.53 -18.20
N THR A 527 15.10 -2.25 -18.43
CA THR A 527 16.36 -1.60 -18.08
C THR A 527 16.24 -0.94 -16.73
N LYS A 528 17.19 -1.20 -15.84
CA LYS A 528 17.26 -0.55 -14.52
C LYS A 528 17.89 0.83 -14.63
N VAL A 529 17.18 1.85 -14.18
CA VAL A 529 17.61 3.24 -14.10
C VAL A 529 17.86 3.61 -12.64
N ARG A 530 18.99 4.22 -12.34
CA ARG A 530 19.32 4.72 -10.99
C ARG A 530 18.64 6.07 -10.77
N GLY A 531 18.05 6.27 -9.60
CA GLY A 531 17.39 7.51 -9.21
C GLY A 531 15.88 7.35 -9.02
N SER A 532 15.21 8.48 -8.85
CA SER A 532 13.77 8.56 -8.64
C SER A 532 13.01 8.51 -9.98
N TRP A 533 11.91 7.78 -10.00
CA TRP A 533 10.97 7.83 -11.12
C TRP A 533 10.24 9.18 -11.24
N TRP A 534 10.28 10.04 -10.23
CA TRP A 534 9.66 11.37 -10.27
C TRP A 534 10.22 12.25 -11.37
N GLU A 535 11.53 12.17 -11.64
CA GLU A 535 12.19 12.93 -12.70
C GLU A 535 11.71 12.44 -14.08
N ASP A 536 11.66 11.12 -14.28
CA ASP A 536 11.13 10.51 -15.50
C ASP A 536 9.63 10.85 -15.71
N TYR A 537 8.85 10.86 -14.62
CA TYR A 537 7.44 11.24 -14.67
C TYR A 537 7.23 12.70 -15.04
N VAL A 538 8.04 13.62 -14.50
CA VAL A 538 7.98 15.04 -14.86
C VAL A 538 8.23 15.23 -16.35
N ASP A 539 9.22 14.59 -16.91
CA ASP A 539 9.55 14.67 -18.34
C ASP A 539 8.42 14.09 -19.20
N TRP A 540 7.90 12.93 -18.83
CA TRP A 540 6.78 12.31 -19.53
C TRP A 540 5.52 13.18 -19.50
N LEU A 541 5.17 13.73 -18.33
CA LEU A 541 4.01 14.58 -18.14
C LEU A 541 4.19 15.92 -18.87
N ALA A 542 5.37 16.53 -18.81
CA ALA A 542 5.66 17.82 -19.44
C ALA A 542 5.41 17.79 -20.94
N SER A 543 5.72 16.68 -21.61
CA SER A 543 5.47 16.51 -23.06
C SER A 543 3.98 16.49 -23.43
N ARG A 544 3.10 16.24 -22.45
CA ARG A 544 1.64 16.11 -22.58
C ARG A 544 0.85 17.26 -21.92
N SER A 545 1.55 18.14 -21.20
CA SER A 545 0.93 19.24 -20.43
C SER A 545 0.84 20.56 -21.21
N GLY A 546 0.88 20.51 -22.54
CA GLY A 546 0.75 21.66 -23.42
C GLY A 546 1.95 22.62 -23.37
N LYS A 547 1.72 23.86 -23.85
CA LYS A 547 2.79 24.87 -23.93
C LYS A 547 3.03 25.54 -22.59
N GLU A 548 4.25 26.05 -22.39
CA GLU A 548 4.54 26.94 -21.27
C GLU A 548 3.82 28.28 -21.40
N ARG A 549 3.35 28.78 -20.26
CA ARG A 549 2.76 30.12 -20.11
C ARG A 549 3.22 30.76 -18.82
N ASN A 550 3.05 32.05 -18.68
CA ASN A 550 3.33 32.74 -17.42
C ASN A 550 2.43 32.16 -16.30
N LYS A 551 2.98 32.00 -15.11
CA LYS A 551 2.21 31.55 -13.95
C LYS A 551 1.01 32.47 -13.68
N PRO A 552 -0.11 31.95 -13.14
CA PRO A 552 -1.24 32.78 -12.72
C PRO A 552 -0.77 33.78 -11.64
N ARG A 553 -1.32 34.98 -11.68
CA ARG A 553 -1.00 36.05 -10.71
C ARG A 553 -1.56 35.77 -9.31
N ARG A 554 -2.63 34.98 -9.23
CA ARG A 554 -3.30 34.55 -7.99
C ARG A 554 -3.84 33.14 -8.17
N LEU A 555 -4.07 32.45 -7.07
CA LEU A 555 -4.80 31.18 -7.05
C LEU A 555 -6.28 31.42 -7.26
N GLY A 556 -6.99 30.40 -7.73
CA GLY A 556 -8.42 30.47 -8.06
C GLY A 556 -8.71 31.33 -9.27
N SER A 557 -9.92 31.81 -9.34
CA SER A 557 -10.44 32.73 -10.36
C SER A 557 -11.55 33.60 -9.77
N ALA A 558 -12.15 34.50 -10.57
CA ALA A 558 -13.27 35.32 -10.09
C ALA A 558 -14.52 34.48 -9.73
N ALA A 559 -14.69 33.31 -10.38
CA ALA A 559 -15.79 32.40 -10.08
C ALA A 559 -15.43 31.35 -8.99
N TYR A 560 -14.16 31.17 -8.71
CA TYR A 560 -13.62 30.21 -7.75
C TYR A 560 -12.54 30.89 -6.91
N GLU A 561 -12.96 31.76 -6.02
CA GLU A 561 -12.04 32.47 -5.12
C GLU A 561 -11.47 31.52 -4.07
N PRO A 562 -10.21 31.69 -3.63
CA PRO A 562 -9.66 30.91 -2.53
C PRO A 562 -10.54 31.01 -1.27
N ILE A 563 -10.86 29.84 -0.71
CA ILE A 563 -11.72 29.71 0.49
C ILE A 563 -10.86 29.78 1.75
N CYS A 564 -9.73 29.07 1.75
CA CYS A 564 -8.73 29.05 2.81
C CYS A 564 -7.39 28.55 2.25
N ASP A 565 -6.32 28.72 3.01
CA ASP A 565 -5.01 28.19 2.65
C ASP A 565 -4.99 26.65 2.67
N ALA A 566 -4.10 26.03 1.85
CA ALA A 566 -3.78 24.61 1.97
C ALA A 566 -3.18 24.35 3.38
N PRO A 567 -3.44 23.17 3.96
CA PRO A 567 -4.04 21.98 3.39
C PRO A 567 -5.58 21.92 3.45
N GLY A 568 -6.26 23.00 3.81
CA GLY A 568 -7.70 23.07 3.94
C GLY A 568 -8.21 22.59 5.29
N THR A 569 -9.48 22.20 5.36
CA THR A 569 -10.14 21.79 6.61
C THR A 569 -10.49 20.31 6.66
N TYR A 570 -10.80 19.67 5.52
CA TYR A 570 -11.20 18.25 5.48
C TYR A 570 -10.07 17.29 5.88
N VAL A 571 -8.83 17.71 5.68
CA VAL A 571 -7.67 16.94 6.13
C VAL A 571 -7.61 16.77 7.65
N HIS A 572 -8.22 17.66 8.41
CA HIS A 572 -8.28 17.63 9.89
C HIS A 572 -9.49 16.85 10.44
N ASP A 573 -10.47 16.43 9.59
CA ASP A 573 -11.62 15.64 10.02
C ASP A 573 -11.15 14.27 10.54
N ARG A 574 -11.61 13.87 11.75
CA ARG A 574 -11.26 12.61 12.43
C ARG A 574 -12.46 11.72 12.70
#